data_97766e46c22b5a3741bdad95f1a82407
#
_entry.id   97766e46c22b5a3741bdad95f1a82407
#
_cell.length_a   1.000
_cell.length_b   1.000
_cell.length_c   1.000
_cell.angle_alpha   90.00
_cell.angle_beta   90.00
_cell.angle_gamma   90.00
#
_symmetry.space_group_name_H-M   'P 1'
#
loop_
_entity.id
_entity.type
_entity.pdbx_description
1 polymer ?
#
loop_
_entity_poly.entity_id
_entity_poly.type
_entity_poly.pdbx_seq_one_letter_code
_entity_poly.pdbx_strand_id
1 'polypeptide(L)'
;MTLISFADVGVAFGATTLLKDVSFTVARGERWGIIGRNGAGKSTLFQIITGKLQPSKGALARQPGLTVSLLDQHRDFGDATTVWEAAAAAYMQLIAIERELAVLAEQLGGGDEALLDRYGRLQEKFMHEGGYDFPARVDKVLQGLAFDAVAARTQLLTGLSGG
;
A
#
# COMPACT_ATOMS: atom_id res chain seq x y z
N MET A 1 0.53 -15.85 18.07
CA MET A 1 1.50 -15.82 16.95
C MET A 1 1.97 -14.39 16.80
N THR A 2 3.29 -14.16 16.95
CA THR A 2 3.90 -12.83 16.85
C THR A 2 3.94 -12.36 15.41
N LEU A 3 3.47 -11.16 15.16
CA LEU A 3 3.48 -10.51 13.83
C LEU A 3 4.73 -9.63 13.66
N ILE A 4 5.05 -8.85 14.70
CA ILE A 4 6.16 -7.90 14.71
C ILE A 4 6.89 -8.03 16.05
N SER A 5 8.21 -7.99 16.03
CA SER A 5 9.06 -7.98 17.24
C SER A 5 10.15 -6.94 17.09
N PHE A 6 10.24 -6.06 18.07
CA PHE A 6 11.33 -5.11 18.27
C PHE A 6 12.27 -5.66 19.34
N ALA A 7 13.55 -5.68 19.06
CA ALA A 7 14.61 -6.08 19.99
C ALA A 7 15.67 -4.97 20.07
N ASP A 8 15.70 -4.26 21.19
CA ASP A 8 16.66 -3.19 21.50
C ASP A 8 16.84 -2.14 20.41
N VAL A 9 15.72 -1.79 19.77
CA VAL A 9 15.69 -0.85 18.64
C VAL A 9 16.01 0.56 19.13
N GLY A 10 16.99 1.17 18.46
CA GLY A 10 17.39 2.56 18.66
C GLY A 10 17.40 3.32 17.34
N VAL A 11 17.07 4.61 17.40
CA VAL A 11 17.18 5.55 16.27
C VAL A 11 17.83 6.83 16.75
N ALA A 12 18.84 7.27 16.02
CA ALA A 12 19.51 8.53 16.23
C ALA A 12 19.62 9.32 14.93
N PHE A 13 19.42 10.62 14.99
CA PHE A 13 19.63 11.58 13.92
C PHE A 13 20.76 12.52 14.32
N GLY A 14 21.95 12.32 13.77
CA GLY A 14 23.15 13.01 14.21
C GLY A 14 23.46 12.74 15.69
N ALA A 15 23.56 13.78 16.49
CA ALA A 15 23.82 13.67 17.94
C ALA A 15 22.56 13.41 18.78
N THR A 16 21.35 13.45 18.17
CA THR A 16 20.09 13.33 18.90
C THR A 16 19.56 11.90 18.83
N THR A 17 19.48 11.22 19.98
CA THR A 17 18.81 9.91 20.08
C THR A 17 17.32 10.12 20.25
N LEU A 18 16.53 9.60 19.32
CA LEU A 18 15.07 9.71 19.32
C LEU A 18 14.39 8.48 19.94
N LEU A 19 14.89 7.30 19.64
CA LEU A 19 14.43 6.04 20.25
C LEU A 19 15.63 5.33 20.86
N LYS A 20 15.45 4.78 22.06
CA LYS A 20 16.53 4.09 22.78
C LYS A 20 16.01 2.78 23.38
N ASP A 21 16.68 1.68 23.00
CA ASP A 21 16.48 0.34 23.56
C ASP A 21 14.99 -0.09 23.60
N VAL A 22 14.25 0.18 22.51
CA VAL A 22 12.82 -0.12 22.40
C VAL A 22 12.64 -1.61 22.09
N SER A 23 11.99 -2.34 23.01
CA SER A 23 11.72 -3.76 22.87
C SER A 23 10.26 -4.06 23.19
N PHE A 24 9.53 -4.62 22.23
CA PHE A 24 8.16 -5.11 22.40
C PHE A 24 7.78 -6.07 21.27
N THR A 25 6.68 -6.78 21.44
CA THR A 25 6.12 -7.67 20.42
C THR A 25 4.65 -7.37 20.21
N VAL A 26 4.20 -7.46 18.94
CA VAL A 26 2.79 -7.35 18.58
C VAL A 26 2.32 -8.70 18.06
N ALA A 27 1.32 -9.28 18.70
CA ALA A 27 0.72 -10.54 18.30
C ALA A 27 -0.57 -10.33 17.50
N ARG A 28 -1.03 -11.39 16.88
CA ARG A 28 -2.27 -11.39 16.10
C ARG A 28 -3.47 -11.06 16.99
N GLY A 29 -4.30 -10.11 16.55
CA GLY A 29 -5.50 -9.67 17.25
C GLY A 29 -5.27 -8.62 18.32
N GLU A 30 -4.03 -8.26 18.61
CA GLU A 30 -3.74 -7.20 19.58
C GLU A 30 -4.01 -5.81 18.99
N ARG A 31 -4.36 -4.88 19.87
CA ARG A 31 -4.53 -3.45 19.59
C ARG A 31 -3.64 -2.66 20.53
N TRP A 32 -2.72 -1.90 19.96
CA TRP A 32 -1.74 -1.13 20.72
C TRP A 32 -1.99 0.36 20.57
N GLY A 33 -2.00 1.08 21.69
CA GLY A 33 -2.00 2.54 21.75
C GLY A 33 -0.59 3.04 22.05
N ILE A 34 -0.03 3.90 21.19
CA ILE A 34 1.25 4.54 21.41
C ILE A 34 1.01 5.97 21.89
N ILE A 35 1.35 6.26 23.15
CA ILE A 35 1.12 7.55 23.79
C ILE A 35 2.47 8.23 24.03
N GLY A 36 2.53 9.54 23.84
CA GLY A 36 3.73 10.35 24.08
C GLY A 36 3.59 11.77 23.57
N ARG A 37 4.47 12.66 24.03
CA ARG A 37 4.52 14.08 23.59
C ARG A 37 4.84 14.17 22.09
N ASN A 38 4.57 15.35 21.49
CA ASN A 38 5.03 15.63 20.14
C ASN A 38 6.57 15.57 20.09
N GLY A 39 7.11 14.96 19.03
CA GLY A 39 8.55 14.72 18.92
C GLY A 39 9.08 13.48 19.66
N ALA A 40 8.26 12.72 20.39
CA ALA A 40 8.71 11.53 21.13
C ALA A 40 9.04 10.30 20.27
N GLY A 41 9.02 10.42 18.93
CA GLY A 41 9.38 9.33 18.03
C GLY A 41 8.23 8.39 17.63
N LYS A 42 6.96 8.73 17.92
CA LYS A 42 5.79 7.91 17.54
C LYS A 42 5.74 7.65 16.04
N SER A 43 5.84 8.70 15.23
CA SER A 43 5.85 8.58 13.77
C SER A 43 7.06 7.81 13.25
N THR A 44 8.22 7.98 13.89
CA THR A 44 9.46 7.25 13.57
C THR A 44 9.28 5.75 13.82
N LEU A 45 8.60 5.38 14.91
CA LEU A 45 8.28 3.98 15.20
C LEU A 45 7.41 3.37 14.08
N PHE A 46 6.40 4.10 13.60
CA PHE A 46 5.58 3.64 12.47
C PHE A 46 6.36 3.55 11.15
N GLN A 47 7.31 4.48 10.91
CA GLN A 47 8.20 4.39 9.75
C GLN A 47 9.10 3.15 9.80
N ILE A 48 9.57 2.77 11.00
CA ILE A 48 10.32 1.51 11.17
C ILE A 48 9.40 0.32 10.92
N ILE A 49 8.19 0.31 11.49
CA ILE A 49 7.21 -0.76 11.29
C ILE A 49 6.86 -0.95 9.81
N THR A 50 6.73 0.11 9.05
CA THR A 50 6.44 0.05 7.60
C THR A 50 7.67 -0.21 6.73
N GLY A 51 8.89 -0.12 7.30
CA GLY A 51 10.15 -0.28 6.57
C GLY A 51 10.62 0.96 5.83
N LYS A 52 9.94 2.09 6.00
CA LYS A 52 10.37 3.39 5.45
C LYS A 52 11.65 3.90 6.11
N LEU A 53 11.94 3.44 7.33
CA LEU A 53 13.15 3.77 8.08
C LEU A 53 13.78 2.49 8.65
N GLN A 54 15.10 2.39 8.56
CA GLN A 54 15.87 1.34 9.23
C GLN A 54 16.33 1.82 10.61
N PRO A 55 16.27 0.99 11.66
CA PRO A 55 16.83 1.36 12.95
C PRO A 55 18.35 1.50 12.90
N SER A 56 18.90 2.42 13.70
CA SER A 56 20.35 2.60 13.84
C SER A 56 20.99 1.51 14.73
N LYS A 57 20.19 0.87 15.61
CA LYS A 57 20.60 -0.19 16.54
C LYS A 57 19.44 -1.15 16.76
N GLY A 58 19.74 -2.38 17.11
CA GLY A 58 18.74 -3.42 17.39
C GLY A 58 18.17 -4.06 16.11
N ALA A 59 17.11 -4.80 16.27
CA ALA A 59 16.50 -5.53 15.17
C ALA A 59 14.97 -5.44 15.17
N LEU A 60 14.39 -5.35 13.95
CA LEU A 60 12.97 -5.54 13.71
C LEU A 60 12.75 -6.87 13.00
N ALA A 61 12.02 -7.77 13.59
CA ALA A 61 11.55 -8.98 12.94
C ALA A 61 10.07 -8.84 12.58
N ARG A 62 9.71 -9.27 11.37
CA ARG A 62 8.32 -9.34 10.88
C ARG A 62 8.01 -10.76 10.45
N GLN A 63 6.77 -11.19 10.65
CA GLN A 63 6.31 -12.45 10.10
C GLN A 63 6.44 -12.42 8.56
N PRO A 64 6.99 -13.46 7.93
CA PRO A 64 7.02 -13.57 6.47
C PRO A 64 5.61 -13.42 5.86
N GLY A 65 5.51 -12.64 4.79
CA GLY A 65 4.23 -12.37 4.13
C GLY A 65 3.30 -11.38 4.86
N LEU A 66 3.75 -10.76 5.96
CA LEU A 66 2.96 -9.74 6.66
C LEU A 66 2.85 -8.47 5.80
N THR A 67 1.62 -8.12 5.43
CA THR A 67 1.31 -6.81 4.83
C THR A 67 1.05 -5.80 5.94
N VAL A 68 1.76 -4.66 5.88
CA VAL A 68 1.61 -3.57 6.83
C VAL A 68 1.13 -2.33 6.09
N SER A 69 0.03 -1.74 6.54
CA SER A 69 -0.49 -0.48 6.01
C SER A 69 -0.43 0.60 7.09
N LEU A 70 -0.08 1.82 6.71
CA LEU A 70 -0.08 3.00 7.56
C LEU A 70 -1.10 4.00 7.02
N LEU A 71 -2.06 4.38 7.87
CA LEU A 71 -2.91 5.54 7.58
C LEU A 71 -2.13 6.79 8.01
N ASP A 72 -1.62 7.53 7.03
CA ASP A 72 -0.84 8.75 7.27
C ASP A 72 -1.77 9.93 7.57
N GLN A 73 -1.28 10.89 8.34
CA GLN A 73 -1.99 12.15 8.60
C GLN A 73 -2.00 13.07 7.36
N HIS A 74 -0.99 12.94 6.51
CA HIS A 74 -0.92 13.65 5.24
C HIS A 74 -1.48 12.77 4.12
N ARG A 75 -2.38 13.32 3.34
CA ARG A 75 -2.99 12.65 2.20
C ARG A 75 -2.03 12.73 1.03
N ASP A 76 -1.28 11.67 0.84
CA ASP A 76 -0.50 11.47 -0.38
C ASP A 76 -1.20 10.39 -1.20
N PHE A 77 -1.85 10.81 -2.27
CA PHE A 77 -2.50 9.91 -3.23
C PHE A 77 -1.60 9.64 -4.45
N GLY A 78 -0.30 10.01 -4.37
CA GLY A 78 0.63 9.88 -5.49
C GLY A 78 0.12 10.66 -6.73
N ASP A 79 0.17 10.02 -7.88
CA ASP A 79 -0.24 10.60 -9.16
C ASP A 79 -1.76 10.51 -9.41
N ALA A 80 -2.55 10.01 -8.45
CA ALA A 80 -4.00 9.90 -8.61
C ALA A 80 -4.65 11.29 -8.69
N THR A 81 -5.49 11.49 -9.68
CA THR A 81 -6.22 12.74 -9.90
C THR A 81 -7.67 12.64 -9.48
N THR A 82 -8.27 11.45 -9.58
CA THR A 82 -9.67 11.19 -9.25
C THR A 82 -9.81 10.37 -7.97
N VAL A 83 -11.00 10.43 -7.38
CA VAL A 83 -11.37 9.64 -6.20
C VAL A 83 -11.22 8.15 -6.47
N TRP A 84 -11.64 7.70 -7.66
CA TRP A 84 -11.53 6.30 -8.04
C TRP A 84 -10.08 5.84 -8.15
N GLU A 85 -9.21 6.64 -8.81
CA GLU A 85 -7.78 6.34 -8.93
C GLU A 85 -7.09 6.23 -7.57
N ALA A 86 -7.43 7.13 -6.64
CA ALA A 86 -6.90 7.07 -5.28
C ALA A 86 -7.32 5.79 -4.54
N ALA A 87 -8.58 5.39 -4.68
CA ALA A 87 -9.08 4.14 -4.10
C ALA A 87 -8.47 2.89 -4.79
N ALA A 88 -8.21 2.97 -6.10
CA ALA A 88 -7.61 1.91 -6.88
C ALA A 88 -6.07 1.80 -6.70
N ALA A 89 -5.43 2.72 -5.99
CA ALA A 89 -3.97 2.73 -5.79
C ALA A 89 -3.42 1.43 -5.17
N ALA A 90 -4.22 0.70 -4.37
CA ALA A 90 -3.87 -0.61 -3.85
C ALA A 90 -3.69 -1.69 -4.93
N TYR A 91 -4.22 -1.45 -6.14
CA TYR A 91 -4.22 -2.37 -7.28
C TYR A 91 -3.32 -1.89 -8.43
N MET A 92 -2.33 -1.01 -8.15
CA MET A 92 -1.47 -0.44 -9.19
C MET A 92 -0.78 -1.49 -10.07
N GLN A 93 -0.41 -2.64 -9.51
CA GLN A 93 0.19 -3.74 -10.28
C GLN A 93 -0.81 -4.34 -11.28
N LEU A 94 -2.06 -4.54 -10.88
CA LEU A 94 -3.12 -5.03 -11.77
C LEU A 94 -3.45 -4.03 -12.87
N ILE A 95 -3.52 -2.74 -12.52
CA ILE A 95 -3.72 -1.65 -13.50
C ILE A 95 -2.58 -1.60 -14.52
N ALA A 96 -1.33 -1.81 -14.08
CA ALA A 96 -0.19 -1.89 -14.99
C ALA A 96 -0.28 -3.09 -15.93
N ILE A 97 -0.67 -4.26 -15.41
CA ILE A 97 -0.89 -5.48 -16.23
C ILE A 97 -2.02 -5.25 -17.23
N GLU A 98 -3.13 -4.65 -16.83
CA GLU A 98 -4.27 -4.35 -17.72
C GLU A 98 -3.85 -3.45 -18.89
N ARG A 99 -3.07 -2.40 -18.61
CA ARG A 99 -2.52 -1.52 -19.64
C ARG A 99 -1.57 -2.27 -20.59
N GLU A 100 -0.71 -3.13 -20.06
CA GLU A 100 0.20 -3.93 -20.88
C GLU A 100 -0.57 -4.93 -21.76
N LEU A 101 -1.61 -5.56 -21.23
CA LEU A 101 -2.50 -6.45 -21.99
C LEU A 101 -3.18 -5.71 -23.15
N ALA A 102 -3.65 -4.47 -22.92
CA ALA A 102 -4.26 -3.65 -23.96
C ALA A 102 -3.27 -3.35 -25.08
N VAL A 103 -2.04 -2.96 -24.75
CA VAL A 103 -0.97 -2.68 -25.74
C VAL A 103 -0.61 -3.94 -26.52
N LEU A 104 -0.45 -5.09 -25.85
CA LEU A 104 -0.14 -6.35 -26.50
C LEU A 104 -1.29 -6.80 -27.42
N ALA A 105 -2.55 -6.61 -27.02
CA ALA A 105 -3.71 -6.96 -27.83
C ALA A 105 -3.74 -6.23 -29.18
N GLU A 106 -3.34 -4.95 -29.20
CA GLU A 106 -3.23 -4.17 -30.46
C GLU A 106 -2.13 -4.71 -31.39
N GLN A 107 -1.11 -5.36 -30.85
CA GLN A 107 0.04 -5.88 -31.58
C GLN A 107 -0.19 -7.32 -32.10
N LEU A 108 -1.17 -8.04 -31.58
CA LEU A 108 -1.43 -9.45 -31.94
C LEU A 108 -1.85 -9.68 -33.40
N GLY A 109 -2.21 -8.63 -34.12
CA GLY A 109 -2.63 -8.75 -35.56
C GLY A 109 -1.54 -9.23 -36.53
N GLY A 110 -0.27 -9.32 -36.07
CA GLY A 110 0.87 -9.73 -36.91
C GLY A 110 1.21 -11.23 -36.88
N GLY A 111 0.52 -12.06 -36.08
CA GLY A 111 0.76 -13.51 -36.00
C GLY A 111 2.06 -13.91 -35.30
N ASP A 112 2.64 -13.04 -34.47
CA ASP A 112 3.85 -13.30 -33.68
C ASP A 112 3.53 -14.23 -32.50
N GLU A 113 4.05 -15.46 -32.56
CA GLU A 113 3.82 -16.50 -31.57
C GLU A 113 4.42 -16.12 -30.18
N ALA A 114 5.52 -15.37 -30.15
CA ALA A 114 6.13 -14.91 -28.90
C ALA A 114 5.27 -13.85 -28.19
N LEU A 115 4.61 -12.97 -28.96
CA LEU A 115 3.63 -12.02 -28.42
C LEU A 115 2.39 -12.71 -27.87
N LEU A 116 1.88 -13.72 -28.57
CA LEU A 116 0.75 -14.54 -28.12
C LEU A 116 1.05 -15.22 -26.79
N ASP A 117 2.22 -15.83 -26.66
CA ASP A 117 2.69 -16.48 -25.45
C ASP A 117 2.82 -15.49 -24.29
N ARG A 118 3.38 -14.30 -24.55
CA ARG A 118 3.50 -13.25 -23.56
C ARG A 118 2.13 -12.77 -23.07
N TYR A 119 1.22 -12.53 -24.00
CA TYR A 119 -0.16 -12.14 -23.70
C TYR A 119 -0.86 -13.18 -22.84
N GLY A 120 -0.76 -14.47 -23.20
CA GLY A 120 -1.37 -15.56 -22.46
C GLY A 120 -0.88 -15.64 -21.01
N ARG A 121 0.44 -15.61 -20.80
CA ARG A 121 1.02 -15.62 -19.44
C ARG A 121 0.58 -14.41 -18.60
N LEU A 122 0.54 -13.24 -19.21
CA LEU A 122 0.15 -12.02 -18.52
C LEU A 122 -1.34 -12.01 -18.17
N GLN A 123 -2.19 -12.52 -19.08
CA GLN A 123 -3.62 -12.67 -18.85
C GLN A 123 -3.92 -13.68 -17.73
N GLU A 124 -3.20 -14.80 -17.70
CA GLU A 124 -3.33 -15.80 -16.64
C GLU A 124 -2.94 -15.22 -15.27
N LYS A 125 -1.85 -14.47 -15.21
CA LYS A 125 -1.44 -13.74 -14.01
C LYS A 125 -2.51 -12.73 -13.56
N PHE A 126 -3.02 -11.93 -14.49
CA PHE A 126 -4.07 -10.94 -14.21
C PHE A 126 -5.33 -11.59 -13.63
N MET A 127 -5.76 -12.70 -14.21
CA MET A 127 -6.90 -13.47 -13.73
C MET A 127 -6.67 -14.03 -12.32
N HIS A 128 -5.51 -14.67 -12.09
CA HIS A 128 -5.16 -15.27 -10.80
C HIS A 128 -5.05 -14.24 -9.65
N GLU A 129 -4.58 -13.04 -9.95
CA GLU A 129 -4.45 -11.97 -8.97
C GLU A 129 -5.76 -11.19 -8.76
N GLY A 130 -6.85 -11.58 -9.44
CA GLY A 130 -8.18 -10.98 -9.30
C GLY A 130 -8.36 -9.70 -10.11
N GLY A 131 -7.68 -9.61 -11.25
CA GLY A 131 -7.72 -8.45 -12.13
C GLY A 131 -9.11 -8.09 -12.65
N TYR A 132 -9.98 -9.07 -12.87
CA TYR A 132 -11.36 -8.82 -13.28
C TYR A 132 -12.28 -8.37 -12.14
N ASP A 133 -11.89 -8.65 -10.88
CA ASP A 133 -12.72 -8.36 -9.71
C ASP A 133 -12.34 -7.04 -9.02
N PHE A 134 -11.10 -6.54 -9.21
CA PHE A 134 -10.64 -5.37 -8.46
C PHE A 134 -11.49 -4.11 -8.70
N PRO A 135 -12.01 -3.80 -9.91
CA PRO A 135 -12.84 -2.62 -10.09
C PRO A 135 -14.11 -2.66 -9.25
N ALA A 136 -14.77 -3.82 -9.18
CA ALA A 136 -15.96 -4.00 -8.35
C ALA A 136 -15.65 -3.89 -6.85
N ARG A 137 -14.46 -4.33 -6.42
CA ARG A 137 -13.99 -4.17 -5.02
C ARG A 137 -13.74 -2.71 -4.70
N VAL A 138 -13.13 -1.94 -5.61
CA VAL A 138 -12.93 -0.49 -5.46
C VAL A 138 -14.28 0.21 -5.35
N ASP A 139 -15.20 -0.07 -6.27
CA ASP A 139 -16.54 0.52 -6.29
C ASP A 139 -17.30 0.23 -4.99
N LYS A 140 -17.18 -1.00 -4.45
CA LYS A 140 -17.79 -1.38 -3.16
C LYS A 140 -17.20 -0.59 -1.99
N VAL A 141 -15.90 -0.35 -1.97
CA VAL A 141 -15.24 0.46 -0.93
C VAL A 141 -15.72 1.92 -1.01
N LEU A 142 -15.79 2.48 -2.20
CA LEU A 142 -16.26 3.85 -2.43
C LEU A 142 -17.72 4.02 -1.99
N GLN A 143 -18.60 3.08 -2.33
CA GLN A 143 -19.99 3.06 -1.86
C GLN A 143 -20.08 2.98 -0.32
N GLY A 144 -19.20 2.18 0.32
CA GLY A 144 -19.12 2.11 1.78
C GLY A 144 -18.69 3.43 2.44
N LEU A 145 -18.02 4.31 1.70
CA LEU A 145 -17.63 5.66 2.09
C LEU A 145 -18.60 6.73 1.62
N ALA A 146 -19.79 6.34 1.15
CA ALA A 146 -20.85 7.20 0.61
C ALA A 146 -20.48 7.98 -0.67
N PHE A 147 -19.49 7.49 -1.44
CA PHE A 147 -19.24 8.00 -2.79
C PHE A 147 -20.13 7.26 -3.79
N ASP A 148 -20.62 7.99 -4.81
CA ASP A 148 -21.16 7.36 -6.01
C ASP A 148 -20.00 6.79 -6.84
N ALA A 149 -20.01 5.49 -7.10
CA ALA A 149 -18.91 4.81 -7.76
C ALA A 149 -18.70 5.26 -9.22
N VAL A 150 -19.76 5.70 -9.91
CA VAL A 150 -19.68 6.23 -11.27
C VAL A 150 -19.10 7.63 -11.25
N ALA A 151 -19.64 8.51 -10.40
CA ALA A 151 -19.15 9.87 -10.25
C ALA A 151 -17.70 9.92 -9.77
N ALA A 152 -17.27 9.00 -8.90
CA ALA A 152 -15.90 8.92 -8.37
C ALA A 152 -14.83 8.76 -9.46
N ARG A 153 -15.18 8.24 -10.64
CA ARG A 153 -14.25 8.09 -11.77
C ARG A 153 -13.85 9.41 -12.42
N THR A 154 -14.66 10.43 -12.24
CA THR A 154 -14.43 11.79 -12.78
C THR A 154 -14.29 12.85 -11.70
N GLN A 155 -14.67 12.55 -10.47
CA GLN A 155 -14.56 13.46 -9.35
C GLN A 155 -13.13 13.68 -8.95
N LEU A 156 -12.64 14.93 -9.01
CA LEU A 156 -11.28 15.29 -8.68
C LEU A 156 -11.05 15.26 -7.16
N LEU A 157 -9.86 14.80 -6.75
CA LEU A 157 -9.41 14.80 -5.35
C LEU A 157 -9.30 16.21 -4.77
N THR A 158 -8.96 17.20 -5.60
CA THR A 158 -8.79 18.61 -5.17
C THR A 158 -10.07 19.26 -4.66
N GLY A 159 -11.22 18.68 -4.95
CA GLY A 159 -12.54 19.17 -4.47
C GLY A 159 -13.01 18.56 -3.16
N LEU A 160 -12.24 17.62 -2.56
CA LEU A 160 -12.64 16.93 -1.36
C LEU A 160 -12.28 17.71 -0.09
N SER A 161 -13.22 17.73 0.86
CA SER A 161 -12.98 18.26 2.21
C SER A 161 -12.02 17.36 2.99
N GLY A 162 -11.50 17.88 4.12
CA GLY A 162 -10.55 17.16 4.99
C GLY A 162 -11.12 16.01 5.82
N GLY A 163 -12.41 15.70 5.67
CA GLY A 163 -13.11 14.63 6.42
C GLY A 163 -13.26 13.33 5.68
#